data_9c4054e08b90d7b47287a4540ea1bf98
#
_entry.id   9c4054e08b90d7b47287a4540ea1bf98
#
_cell.length_a   1.000
_cell.length_b   1.000
_cell.length_c   1.000
_cell.angle_alpha   90.00
_cell.angle_beta   90.00
_cell.angle_gamma   90.00
#
_symmetry.space_group_name_H-M   'P 1'
#
loop_
_entity.id
_entity.type
_entity.pdbx_description
1 polymer ?
#
loop_
_entity_poly.entity_id
_entity_poly.type
_entity_poly.pdbx_seq_one_letter_code
_entity_poly.pdbx_strand_id
1 'polypeptide(L)'
;VKDILTKINNTAIQKYGAKYAEARAQKLFKTMLTLKEERVEAAKQGIENGVALRVLVNGAWGFASVGSFDGEILESAVADACRMAKMASSRLKTPIKLAEAKVVNDRVKAKPKKNPTDILMEEKIRTALAVNKASLGFNKRVKSCSIDYFDLTGTSYFVNSDGTNIEADKMYVWARVTASALKEGVFTFSREEIGSTAGYEIFDKQTPEELGEKVAKRAIEQLSAKPIKGGTFPVVLGPNVVGVFVHEAFGHLAEADLALSGGVLASNMGKKIGSDLVTFYDDGTIEGSFGAFKYDDEGVQTQKTLLIKDGVVAGLMHNRDTAQKFNVEPTGNARAEDFRVEPIIRMRCTYMEPKDHSFEEL
;
A
#
# COMPACT_ATOMS: atom_id res chain seq x y z
N VAL A 1 -10.97 -14.29 17.75
CA VAL A 1 -10.27 -14.49 16.48
C VAL A 1 -8.86 -15.02 16.71
N LYS A 2 -8.04 -14.38 17.52
CA LYS A 2 -6.63 -14.77 17.74
C LYS A 2 -6.49 -16.21 18.23
N ASP A 3 -7.32 -16.67 19.15
CA ASP A 3 -7.25 -18.03 19.69
C ASP A 3 -7.48 -19.10 18.62
N ILE A 4 -8.43 -18.89 17.72
CA ILE A 4 -8.68 -19.83 16.63
C ILE A 4 -7.50 -19.83 15.63
N LEU A 5 -6.90 -18.67 15.32
CA LEU A 5 -5.72 -18.59 14.45
C LEU A 5 -4.52 -19.29 15.07
N THR A 6 -4.30 -19.13 16.39
CA THR A 6 -3.25 -19.84 17.13
C THR A 6 -3.48 -21.35 17.10
N LYS A 7 -4.72 -21.80 17.31
CA LYS A 7 -5.08 -23.23 17.24
C LYS A 7 -4.78 -23.81 15.85
N ILE A 8 -5.12 -23.09 14.79
CA ILE A 8 -4.90 -23.55 13.41
C ILE A 8 -3.40 -23.61 13.07
N ASN A 9 -2.60 -22.62 13.48
CA ASN A 9 -1.15 -22.68 13.33
C ASN A 9 -0.55 -23.87 14.08
N ASN A 10 -0.99 -24.13 15.32
CA ASN A 10 -0.56 -25.30 16.08
C ASN A 10 -0.95 -26.61 15.38
N THR A 11 -2.12 -26.66 14.75
CA THR A 11 -2.54 -27.82 13.96
C THR A 11 -1.61 -28.04 12.76
N ALA A 12 -1.19 -26.98 12.06
CA ALA A 12 -0.20 -27.09 10.98
C ALA A 12 1.13 -27.70 11.46
N ILE A 13 1.62 -27.24 12.61
CA ILE A 13 2.88 -27.73 13.20
C ILE A 13 2.74 -29.18 13.69
N GLN A 14 1.76 -29.45 14.55
CA GLN A 14 1.68 -30.72 15.30
C GLN A 14 1.11 -31.88 14.46
N LYS A 15 0.06 -31.59 13.65
CA LYS A 15 -0.64 -32.63 12.88
C LYS A 15 -0.06 -32.82 11.47
N TYR A 16 0.39 -31.75 10.83
CA TYR A 16 0.83 -31.79 9.44
C TYR A 16 2.33 -31.63 9.24
N GLY A 17 3.10 -31.37 10.33
CA GLY A 17 4.56 -31.30 10.32
C GLY A 17 5.13 -30.08 9.64
N ALA A 18 4.41 -28.96 9.65
CA ALA A 18 4.96 -27.69 9.19
C ALA A 18 6.09 -27.23 10.12
N LYS A 19 7.14 -26.62 9.57
CA LYS A 19 8.20 -25.99 10.34
C LYS A 19 7.83 -24.56 10.78
N TYR A 20 6.96 -23.91 10.03
CA TYR A 20 6.43 -22.60 10.32
C TYR A 20 5.00 -22.51 9.79
N ALA A 21 4.17 -21.79 10.52
CA ALA A 21 2.81 -21.49 10.14
C ALA A 21 2.45 -20.07 10.55
N GLU A 22 1.73 -19.36 9.69
CA GLU A 22 1.16 -18.04 9.98
C GLU A 22 -0.27 -17.95 9.48
N ALA A 23 -1.07 -17.19 10.21
CA ALA A 23 -2.43 -16.87 9.86
C ALA A 23 -2.64 -15.35 9.89
N ARG A 24 -3.09 -14.79 8.78
CA ARG A 24 -3.57 -13.41 8.66
C ARG A 24 -5.08 -13.43 8.57
N ALA A 25 -5.75 -12.60 9.32
CA ALA A 25 -7.19 -12.48 9.25
C ALA A 25 -7.60 -11.02 9.18
N GLN A 26 -8.75 -10.75 8.58
CA GLN A 26 -9.30 -9.40 8.51
C GLN A 26 -10.81 -9.40 8.66
N LYS A 27 -11.31 -8.35 9.33
CA LYS A 27 -12.72 -8.00 9.42
C LYS A 27 -12.83 -6.53 9.06
N LEU A 28 -13.19 -6.25 7.82
CA LEU A 28 -13.15 -4.91 7.23
C LEU A 28 -14.53 -4.49 6.76
N PHE A 29 -14.86 -3.23 7.00
CA PHE A 29 -16.01 -2.55 6.42
C PHE A 29 -15.50 -1.57 5.36
N LYS A 30 -16.06 -1.62 4.18
CA LYS A 30 -15.65 -0.80 3.03
C LYS A 30 -16.82 0.04 2.54
N THR A 31 -16.54 1.30 2.21
CA THR A 31 -17.44 2.19 1.49
C THR A 31 -16.81 2.57 0.16
N MET A 32 -17.57 2.52 -0.91
CA MET A 32 -17.19 2.99 -2.25
C MET A 32 -18.32 3.91 -2.77
N LEU A 33 -17.93 5.07 -3.25
CA LEU A 33 -18.85 6.04 -3.86
C LEU A 33 -18.21 6.58 -5.14
N THR A 34 -18.94 6.47 -6.24
CA THR A 34 -18.61 7.16 -7.50
C THR A 34 -19.71 8.18 -7.81
N LEU A 35 -19.29 9.42 -8.00
CA LEU A 35 -20.19 10.50 -8.37
C LEU A 35 -19.63 11.19 -9.63
N LYS A 36 -20.49 11.46 -10.59
CA LYS A 36 -20.16 12.14 -11.84
C LYS A 36 -21.25 13.12 -12.21
N GLU A 37 -20.86 14.35 -12.58
CA GLU A 37 -21.80 15.37 -13.07
C GLU A 37 -23.02 15.54 -12.16
N GLU A 38 -22.77 15.68 -10.86
CA GLU A 38 -23.77 15.79 -9.77
C GLU A 38 -24.69 14.57 -9.61
N ARG A 39 -24.38 13.43 -10.21
CA ARG A 39 -25.16 12.19 -10.10
C ARG A 39 -24.34 11.09 -9.41
N VAL A 40 -24.95 10.40 -8.48
CA VAL A 40 -24.37 9.21 -7.88
C VAL A 40 -24.48 8.05 -8.88
N GLU A 41 -23.36 7.58 -9.41
CA GLU A 41 -23.30 6.42 -10.30
C GLU A 41 -23.21 5.11 -9.51
N ALA A 42 -22.52 5.14 -8.39
CA ALA A 42 -22.42 3.99 -7.50
C ALA A 42 -22.25 4.44 -6.05
N ALA A 43 -22.96 3.78 -5.14
CA ALA A 43 -22.77 3.87 -3.70
C ALA A 43 -22.87 2.46 -3.12
N LYS A 44 -21.77 1.94 -2.58
CA LYS A 44 -21.68 0.56 -2.09
C LYS A 44 -21.05 0.55 -0.71
N GLN A 45 -21.60 -0.27 0.16
CA GLN A 45 -21.01 -0.62 1.44
C GLN A 45 -21.00 -2.12 1.59
N GLY A 46 -19.99 -2.66 2.24
CA GLY A 46 -19.90 -4.09 2.44
C GLY A 46 -18.87 -4.48 3.48
N ILE A 47 -19.05 -5.69 3.98
CA ILE A 47 -18.12 -6.33 4.90
C ILE A 47 -17.24 -7.29 4.11
N GLU A 48 -15.95 -7.21 4.30
CA GLU A 48 -14.98 -8.17 3.78
C GLU A 48 -14.27 -8.83 4.95
N ASN A 49 -14.50 -10.12 5.08
CA ASN A 49 -13.91 -10.95 6.14
C ASN A 49 -13.20 -12.13 5.52
N GLY A 50 -12.08 -12.53 6.10
CA GLY A 50 -11.41 -13.75 5.69
C GLY A 50 -10.13 -14.02 6.45
N VAL A 51 -9.60 -15.21 6.20
CA VAL A 51 -8.37 -15.73 6.78
C VAL A 51 -7.49 -16.25 5.67
N ALA A 52 -6.23 -15.86 5.70
CA ALA A 52 -5.14 -16.41 4.90
C ALA A 52 -4.26 -17.28 5.80
N LEU A 53 -3.91 -18.45 5.33
CA LEU A 53 -3.05 -19.42 6.01
C LEU A 53 -1.85 -19.68 5.12
N ARG A 54 -0.64 -19.47 5.64
CA ARG A 54 0.61 -19.76 4.94
C ARG A 54 1.48 -20.65 5.80
N VAL A 55 1.95 -21.75 5.24
CA VAL A 55 2.71 -22.77 5.97
C VAL A 55 3.99 -23.13 5.24
N LEU A 56 5.06 -23.40 5.97
CA LEU A 56 6.34 -23.86 5.43
C LEU A 56 6.54 -25.34 5.78
N VAL A 57 6.49 -26.21 4.78
CA VAL A 57 6.69 -27.65 4.92
C VAL A 57 7.82 -28.10 4.01
N ASN A 58 8.85 -28.76 4.58
CA ASN A 58 10.03 -29.22 3.85
C ASN A 58 10.70 -28.13 3.00
N GLY A 59 10.67 -26.88 3.47
CA GLY A 59 11.25 -25.72 2.78
C GLY A 59 10.42 -25.19 1.61
N ALA A 60 9.16 -25.57 1.47
CA ALA A 60 8.24 -25.03 0.48
C ALA A 60 7.05 -24.34 1.14
N TRP A 61 6.61 -23.24 0.54
CA TRP A 61 5.39 -22.58 0.95
C TRP A 61 4.14 -23.32 0.45
N GLY A 62 3.11 -23.33 1.27
CA GLY A 62 1.75 -23.63 0.90
C GLY A 62 0.82 -22.54 1.42
N PHE A 63 -0.14 -22.18 0.61
CA PHE A 63 -1.08 -21.09 0.87
C PHE A 63 -2.51 -21.53 0.69
N ALA A 64 -3.39 -21.09 1.57
CA ALA A 64 -4.83 -21.22 1.41
C ALA A 64 -5.54 -19.99 2.00
N SER A 65 -6.66 -19.59 1.43
CA SER A 65 -7.49 -18.52 1.98
C SER A 65 -8.96 -18.89 1.98
N VAL A 66 -9.68 -18.44 3.01
CA VAL A 66 -11.11 -18.71 3.17
C VAL A 66 -11.84 -17.46 3.69
N GLY A 67 -13.07 -17.25 3.23
CA GLY A 67 -13.95 -16.16 3.69
C GLY A 67 -14.69 -16.50 4.99
N SER A 68 -14.14 -17.35 5.87
CA SER A 68 -14.80 -17.87 7.07
C SER A 68 -13.86 -17.89 8.26
N PHE A 69 -14.45 -17.79 9.45
CA PHE A 69 -13.80 -18.00 10.75
C PHE A 69 -14.22 -19.33 11.40
N ASP A 70 -14.92 -20.17 10.67
CA ASP A 70 -15.32 -21.49 11.16
C ASP A 70 -14.10 -22.42 11.31
N GLY A 71 -14.03 -23.12 12.45
CA GLY A 71 -12.87 -23.92 12.80
C GLY A 71 -12.65 -25.12 11.88
N GLU A 72 -13.72 -25.79 11.41
CA GLU A 72 -13.62 -26.95 10.52
C GLU A 72 -13.17 -26.52 9.12
N ILE A 73 -13.70 -25.39 8.63
CA ILE A 73 -13.28 -24.81 7.34
C ILE A 73 -11.81 -24.41 7.40
N LEU A 74 -11.36 -23.78 8.49
CA LEU A 74 -9.96 -23.39 8.68
C LEU A 74 -9.04 -24.61 8.80
N GLU A 75 -9.48 -25.68 9.48
CA GLU A 75 -8.70 -26.92 9.59
C GLU A 75 -8.55 -27.61 8.24
N SER A 76 -9.59 -27.62 7.40
CA SER A 76 -9.52 -28.11 6.03
C SER A 76 -8.56 -27.27 5.18
N ALA A 77 -8.64 -25.94 5.28
CA ALA A 77 -7.78 -25.04 4.52
C ALA A 77 -6.29 -25.19 4.90
N VAL A 78 -5.97 -25.35 6.19
CA VAL A 78 -4.57 -25.57 6.60
C VAL A 78 -4.05 -26.93 6.16
N ALA A 79 -4.90 -27.97 6.13
CA ALA A 79 -4.53 -29.28 5.58
C ALA A 79 -4.18 -29.18 4.09
N ASP A 80 -4.98 -28.43 3.33
CA ASP A 80 -4.74 -28.17 1.90
C ASP A 80 -3.44 -27.40 1.68
N ALA A 81 -3.20 -26.33 2.43
CA ALA A 81 -1.96 -25.57 2.39
C ALA A 81 -0.74 -26.49 2.66
N CYS A 82 -0.80 -27.32 3.70
CA CYS A 82 0.27 -28.26 4.01
C CYS A 82 0.50 -29.31 2.91
N ARG A 83 -0.58 -29.80 2.29
CA ARG A 83 -0.50 -30.72 1.15
C ARG A 83 0.17 -30.07 -0.06
N MET A 84 -0.22 -28.83 -0.40
CA MET A 84 0.40 -28.06 -1.49
C MET A 84 1.88 -27.82 -1.22
N ALA A 85 2.27 -27.44 0.00
CA ALA A 85 3.65 -27.26 0.37
C ALA A 85 4.48 -28.56 0.20
N LYS A 86 3.96 -29.70 0.66
CA LYS A 86 4.61 -31.01 0.51
C LYS A 86 4.81 -31.37 -0.97
N MET A 87 3.83 -31.12 -1.83
CA MET A 87 3.95 -31.37 -3.27
C MET A 87 4.97 -30.44 -3.92
N ALA A 88 4.97 -29.15 -3.56
CA ALA A 88 5.90 -28.16 -4.09
C ALA A 88 7.34 -28.45 -3.67
N SER A 89 7.57 -28.95 -2.45
CA SER A 89 8.90 -29.21 -1.89
C SER A 89 9.76 -30.14 -2.75
N SER A 90 9.14 -31.11 -3.42
CA SER A 90 9.84 -32.06 -4.31
C SER A 90 10.41 -31.42 -5.58
N ARG A 91 9.97 -30.21 -5.93
CA ARG A 91 10.40 -29.48 -7.12
C ARG A 91 11.35 -28.31 -6.82
N LEU A 92 11.58 -28.00 -5.53
CA LEU A 92 12.45 -26.89 -5.13
C LEU A 92 13.92 -27.27 -5.30
N LYS A 93 14.69 -26.41 -5.95
CA LYS A 93 16.15 -26.52 -6.02
C LYS A 93 16.81 -26.17 -4.68
N THR A 94 16.27 -25.18 -3.98
CA THR A 94 16.77 -24.69 -2.70
C THR A 94 15.62 -24.53 -1.73
N PRO A 95 15.66 -25.21 -0.57
CA PRO A 95 14.64 -25.03 0.46
C PRO A 95 14.60 -23.59 0.99
N ILE A 96 13.41 -23.05 1.14
CA ILE A 96 13.18 -21.76 1.76
C ILE A 96 13.51 -21.82 3.24
N LYS A 97 14.19 -20.79 3.73
CA LYS A 97 14.47 -20.51 5.15
C LYS A 97 14.03 -19.09 5.45
N LEU A 98 13.57 -18.86 6.65
CA LEU A 98 13.14 -17.52 7.08
C LEU A 98 14.19 -16.89 7.98
N ALA A 99 14.48 -15.62 7.77
CA ALA A 99 15.20 -14.82 8.74
C ALA A 99 14.43 -14.78 10.07
N GLU A 100 15.15 -14.74 11.17
CA GLU A 100 14.55 -14.52 12.48
C GLU A 100 13.85 -13.17 12.49
N ALA A 101 12.74 -13.09 13.20
CA ALA A 101 12.03 -11.85 13.44
C ALA A 101 11.68 -11.74 14.91
N LYS A 102 11.71 -10.53 15.44
CA LYS A 102 11.34 -10.29 16.84
C LYS A 102 9.90 -10.74 17.09
N VAL A 103 9.72 -11.60 18.09
CA VAL A 103 8.37 -12.00 18.55
C VAL A 103 7.67 -10.80 19.17
N VAL A 104 6.46 -10.53 18.73
CA VAL A 104 5.66 -9.36 19.13
C VAL A 104 4.28 -9.81 19.60
N ASN A 105 3.83 -9.24 20.72
CA ASN A 105 2.45 -9.29 21.17
C ASN A 105 1.94 -7.87 21.32
N ASP A 106 1.14 -7.40 20.36
CA ASP A 106 0.74 -5.98 20.30
C ASP A 106 -0.71 -5.79 19.84
N ARG A 107 -1.27 -4.67 20.30
CA ARG A 107 -2.56 -4.13 19.86
C ARG A 107 -2.37 -2.71 19.34
N VAL A 108 -2.36 -2.56 18.02
CA VAL A 108 -2.25 -1.27 17.35
C VAL A 108 -3.64 -0.66 17.19
N LYS A 109 -3.86 0.52 17.75
CA LYS A 109 -5.14 1.25 17.64
C LYS A 109 -5.00 2.41 16.66
N ALA A 110 -5.95 2.53 15.74
CA ALA A 110 -6.14 3.76 14.97
C ALA A 110 -6.70 4.87 15.87
N LYS A 111 -6.30 6.11 15.59
CA LYS A 111 -6.75 7.30 16.35
C LYS A 111 -7.25 8.39 15.41
N PRO A 112 -8.32 8.14 14.63
CA PRO A 112 -8.88 9.16 13.76
C PRO A 112 -9.50 10.28 14.59
N LYS A 113 -9.49 11.50 14.07
CA LYS A 113 -10.30 12.59 14.60
C LYS A 113 -11.76 12.43 14.19
N LYS A 114 -11.99 11.92 12.97
CA LYS A 114 -13.29 11.60 12.40
C LYS A 114 -13.28 10.19 11.85
N ASN A 115 -13.90 9.24 12.59
CA ASN A 115 -13.95 7.86 12.11
C ASN A 115 -14.87 7.78 10.88
N PRO A 116 -14.43 7.22 9.73
CA PRO A 116 -15.24 7.08 8.53
C PRO A 116 -16.55 6.28 8.73
N THR A 117 -16.59 5.38 9.71
CA THR A 117 -17.83 4.63 10.04
C THR A 117 -18.89 5.47 10.70
N ASP A 118 -18.51 6.57 11.35
CA ASP A 118 -19.45 7.48 12.01
C ASP A 118 -20.03 8.52 11.04
N ILE A 119 -19.48 8.58 9.82
CA ILE A 119 -19.92 9.47 8.75
C ILE A 119 -20.98 8.75 7.90
N LEU A 120 -22.19 9.29 7.90
CA LEU A 120 -23.29 8.73 7.13
C LEU A 120 -23.03 8.79 5.62
N MET A 121 -23.60 7.87 4.86
CA MET A 121 -23.48 7.84 3.39
C MET A 121 -23.95 9.16 2.76
N GLU A 122 -25.02 9.73 3.28
CA GLU A 122 -25.56 11.01 2.81
C GLU A 122 -24.56 12.16 2.99
N GLU A 123 -23.75 12.13 4.04
CA GLU A 123 -22.71 13.13 4.25
C GLU A 123 -21.54 12.93 3.29
N LYS A 124 -21.12 11.68 3.07
CA LYS A 124 -20.11 11.33 2.05
C LYS A 124 -20.55 11.77 0.65
N ILE A 125 -21.85 11.57 0.33
CA ILE A 125 -22.43 12.05 -0.93
C ILE A 125 -22.42 13.59 -1.00
N ARG A 126 -22.79 14.28 0.10
CA ARG A 126 -22.74 15.77 0.13
C ARG A 126 -21.33 16.30 -0.10
N THR A 127 -20.32 15.69 0.53
CA THR A 127 -18.91 16.03 0.31
C THR A 127 -18.51 15.84 -1.17
N ALA A 128 -18.86 14.71 -1.76
CA ALA A 128 -18.60 14.46 -3.17
C ALA A 128 -19.34 15.42 -4.11
N LEU A 129 -20.59 15.78 -3.78
CA LEU A 129 -21.36 16.81 -4.52
C LEU A 129 -20.73 18.18 -4.41
N ALA A 130 -20.20 18.58 -3.25
CA ALA A 130 -19.52 19.86 -3.08
C ALA A 130 -18.28 19.97 -3.97
N VAL A 131 -17.44 18.93 -4.00
CA VAL A 131 -16.29 18.83 -4.93
C VAL A 131 -16.76 18.99 -6.38
N ASN A 132 -17.80 18.27 -6.76
CA ASN A 132 -18.29 18.23 -8.13
C ASN A 132 -18.85 19.59 -8.57
N LYS A 133 -19.69 20.22 -7.72
CA LYS A 133 -20.24 21.56 -7.96
C LYS A 133 -19.17 22.65 -8.06
N ALA A 134 -18.19 22.64 -7.15
CA ALA A 134 -17.08 23.59 -7.19
C ALA A 134 -16.28 23.45 -8.50
N SER A 135 -16.00 22.23 -8.93
CA SER A 135 -15.31 21.97 -10.17
C SER A 135 -16.10 22.43 -11.40
N LEU A 136 -17.35 22.02 -11.53
CA LEU A 136 -18.20 22.37 -12.68
C LEU A 136 -18.53 23.88 -12.72
N GLY A 137 -18.71 24.51 -11.55
CA GLY A 137 -18.97 25.94 -11.42
C GLY A 137 -17.76 26.84 -11.66
N PHE A 138 -16.53 26.30 -11.62
CA PHE A 138 -15.31 27.07 -11.73
C PHE A 138 -15.19 27.82 -13.07
N ASN A 139 -15.51 27.17 -14.18
CA ASN A 139 -15.46 27.79 -15.51
C ASN A 139 -16.34 27.01 -16.50
N LYS A 140 -17.07 27.72 -17.39
CA LYS A 140 -17.95 27.13 -18.42
C LYS A 140 -17.24 26.14 -19.38
N ARG A 141 -15.90 26.15 -19.42
CA ARG A 141 -15.09 25.21 -20.21
C ARG A 141 -14.88 23.89 -19.51
N VAL A 142 -15.09 23.80 -18.20
CA VAL A 142 -15.13 22.52 -17.50
C VAL A 142 -16.40 21.79 -17.94
N LYS A 143 -16.25 20.58 -18.46
CA LYS A 143 -17.36 19.83 -19.08
C LYS A 143 -17.77 18.62 -18.30
N SER A 144 -16.88 18.08 -17.49
CA SER A 144 -17.16 16.92 -16.64
C SER A 144 -16.29 16.97 -15.38
N CYS A 145 -16.87 16.50 -14.30
CA CYS A 145 -16.12 16.20 -13.07
C CYS A 145 -16.62 14.89 -12.50
N SER A 146 -15.70 14.00 -12.14
CA SER A 146 -15.99 12.78 -11.38
C SER A 146 -15.20 12.75 -10.10
N ILE A 147 -15.78 12.13 -9.08
CA ILE A 147 -15.10 11.79 -7.84
C ILE A 147 -15.33 10.32 -7.51
N ASP A 148 -14.24 9.60 -7.28
CA ASP A 148 -14.24 8.28 -6.65
C ASP A 148 -13.80 8.45 -5.20
N TYR A 149 -14.62 7.99 -4.28
CA TYR A 149 -14.33 7.96 -2.85
C TYR A 149 -14.26 6.52 -2.38
N PHE A 150 -13.33 6.25 -1.50
CA PHE A 150 -13.18 4.96 -0.84
C PHE A 150 -12.80 5.17 0.63
N ASP A 151 -13.45 4.44 1.52
CA ASP A 151 -12.95 4.22 2.87
C ASP A 151 -12.97 2.74 3.24
N LEU A 152 -12.06 2.39 4.13
CA LEU A 152 -11.94 1.07 4.71
C LEU A 152 -11.63 1.24 6.19
N THR A 153 -12.40 0.54 7.04
CA THR A 153 -12.14 0.47 8.47
C THR A 153 -12.30 -0.95 8.96
N GLY A 154 -11.64 -1.30 10.04
CA GLY A 154 -11.82 -2.62 10.66
C GLY A 154 -10.59 -3.09 11.40
N THR A 155 -10.46 -4.38 11.57
CA THR A 155 -9.37 -4.99 12.33
C THR A 155 -8.70 -6.09 11.51
N SER A 156 -7.38 -6.07 11.49
CA SER A 156 -6.54 -7.16 11.00
C SER A 156 -5.88 -7.89 12.17
N TYR A 157 -5.64 -9.17 11.97
CA TYR A 157 -4.98 -10.06 12.92
C TYR A 157 -3.83 -10.77 12.22
N PHE A 158 -2.70 -10.87 12.89
CA PHE A 158 -1.58 -11.69 12.48
C PHE A 158 -1.12 -12.55 13.64
N VAL A 159 -1.02 -13.86 13.40
CA VAL A 159 -0.51 -14.84 14.39
C VAL A 159 0.41 -15.78 13.66
N ASN A 160 1.56 -16.11 14.26
CA ASN A 160 2.46 -17.13 13.73
C ASN A 160 2.90 -18.16 14.77
N SER A 161 3.53 -19.23 14.31
CA SER A 161 4.05 -20.30 15.15
C SER A 161 5.28 -19.90 15.96
N ASP A 162 5.96 -18.81 15.63
CA ASP A 162 7.08 -18.27 16.40
C ASP A 162 6.60 -17.54 17.68
N GLY A 163 5.29 -17.30 17.83
CA GLY A 163 4.68 -16.67 19.00
C GLY A 163 4.26 -15.21 18.79
N THR A 164 4.44 -14.64 17.61
CA THR A 164 3.94 -13.30 17.30
C THR A 164 2.42 -13.31 17.23
N ASN A 165 1.81 -12.30 17.85
CA ASN A 165 0.37 -12.12 17.94
C ASN A 165 0.04 -10.63 17.88
N ILE A 166 -0.42 -10.16 16.71
CA ILE A 166 -0.73 -8.75 16.46
C ILE A 166 -2.22 -8.61 16.14
N GLU A 167 -2.83 -7.60 16.75
CA GLU A 167 -4.15 -7.12 16.41
C GLU A 167 -4.01 -5.64 16.05
N ALA A 168 -4.42 -5.25 14.84
CA ALA A 168 -4.24 -3.89 14.37
C ALA A 168 -5.51 -3.34 13.71
N ASP A 169 -5.92 -2.16 14.15
CA ASP A 169 -6.95 -1.42 13.45
C ASP A 169 -6.42 -1.01 12.06
N LYS A 170 -7.22 -1.26 11.05
CA LYS A 170 -6.98 -0.82 9.66
C LYS A 170 -7.91 0.34 9.35
N MET A 171 -7.34 1.38 8.78
CA MET A 171 -8.09 2.54 8.34
C MET A 171 -7.44 3.15 7.11
N TYR A 172 -8.28 3.42 6.10
CA TYR A 172 -7.93 4.18 4.92
C TYR A 172 -9.07 5.08 4.54
N VAL A 173 -8.76 6.29 4.12
CA VAL A 173 -9.68 7.15 3.39
C VAL A 173 -8.95 7.67 2.16
N TRP A 174 -9.59 7.60 1.02
CA TRP A 174 -9.02 8.02 -0.25
C TRP A 174 -10.08 8.62 -1.14
N ALA A 175 -9.71 9.65 -1.87
CA ALA A 175 -10.55 10.23 -2.91
C ALA A 175 -9.72 10.61 -4.14
N ARG A 176 -10.28 10.34 -5.32
CA ARG A 176 -9.76 10.77 -6.62
C ARG A 176 -10.76 11.67 -7.28
N VAL A 177 -10.33 12.86 -7.67
CA VAL A 177 -11.12 13.81 -8.42
C VAL A 177 -10.52 14.00 -9.79
N THR A 178 -11.35 13.91 -10.83
CA THR A 178 -10.93 14.16 -12.22
C THR A 178 -11.87 15.17 -12.84
N ALA A 179 -11.33 16.30 -13.31
CA ALA A 179 -12.06 17.29 -14.09
C ALA A 179 -11.58 17.31 -15.53
N SER A 180 -12.47 17.46 -16.48
CA SER A 180 -12.13 17.65 -17.89
C SER A 180 -12.62 19.00 -18.42
N ALA A 181 -11.85 19.59 -19.32
CA ALA A 181 -12.17 20.87 -19.95
C ALA A 181 -12.07 20.77 -21.47
N LEU A 182 -12.90 21.58 -22.15
CA LEU A 182 -12.96 21.64 -23.61
C LEU A 182 -13.02 23.09 -24.10
N LYS A 183 -12.17 23.42 -25.07
CA LYS A 183 -12.18 24.71 -25.76
C LYS A 183 -11.81 24.48 -27.23
N GLU A 184 -12.69 24.88 -28.15
CA GLU A 184 -12.39 24.90 -29.62
C GLU A 184 -11.82 23.56 -30.13
N GLY A 185 -12.36 22.44 -29.66
CA GLY A 185 -11.90 21.10 -30.03
C GLY A 185 -10.69 20.57 -29.20
N VAL A 186 -10.03 21.42 -28.43
CA VAL A 186 -8.94 21.01 -27.52
C VAL A 186 -9.55 20.47 -26.23
N PHE A 187 -9.26 19.18 -25.95
CA PHE A 187 -9.68 18.49 -24.73
C PHE A 187 -8.50 18.32 -23.78
N THR A 188 -8.72 18.60 -22.50
CA THR A 188 -7.75 18.39 -21.43
C THR A 188 -8.42 17.80 -20.21
N PHE A 189 -7.64 17.18 -19.32
CA PHE A 189 -8.12 16.75 -18.02
C PHE A 189 -7.06 16.97 -16.95
N SER A 190 -7.50 17.09 -15.71
CA SER A 190 -6.64 17.10 -14.53
C SER A 190 -7.17 16.13 -13.49
N ARG A 191 -6.26 15.57 -12.71
CA ARG A 191 -6.57 14.64 -11.64
C ARG A 191 -5.87 15.10 -10.36
N GLU A 192 -6.56 14.93 -9.24
CA GLU A 192 -6.00 15.06 -7.90
C GLU A 192 -6.40 13.85 -7.08
N GLU A 193 -5.48 13.35 -6.26
CA GLU A 193 -5.73 12.26 -5.33
C GLU A 193 -5.32 12.70 -3.93
N ILE A 194 -6.17 12.39 -2.97
CA ILE A 194 -5.89 12.58 -1.55
C ILE A 194 -6.12 11.24 -0.83
N GLY A 195 -5.29 10.93 0.15
CA GLY A 195 -5.45 9.70 0.91
C GLY A 195 -4.67 9.73 2.23
N SER A 196 -5.19 9.00 3.21
CA SER A 196 -4.58 8.92 4.53
C SER A 196 -4.99 7.64 5.25
N THR A 197 -4.16 7.24 6.22
CA THR A 197 -4.50 6.24 7.25
C THR A 197 -5.06 6.89 8.52
N ALA A 198 -5.27 8.22 8.53
CA ALA A 198 -5.84 8.93 9.67
C ALA A 198 -7.36 8.75 9.79
N GLY A 199 -8.16 9.43 8.97
CA GLY A 199 -9.61 9.35 9.00
C GLY A 199 -10.26 10.31 8.01
N TYR A 200 -11.56 10.53 8.17
CA TYR A 200 -12.34 11.41 7.27
C TYR A 200 -11.91 12.89 7.36
N GLU A 201 -11.14 13.25 8.38
CA GLU A 201 -10.51 14.57 8.53
C GLU A 201 -9.54 14.97 7.41
N ILE A 202 -9.31 14.12 6.42
CA ILE A 202 -8.57 14.50 5.21
C ILE A 202 -9.23 15.68 4.49
N PHE A 203 -10.57 15.76 4.56
CA PHE A 203 -11.35 16.85 3.98
C PHE A 203 -11.36 18.15 4.83
N ASP A 204 -10.79 18.12 6.04
CA ASP A 204 -10.57 19.33 6.84
C ASP A 204 -9.26 20.02 6.44
N LYS A 205 -8.30 19.27 5.92
CA LYS A 205 -7.00 19.80 5.45
C LYS A 205 -7.09 20.42 4.06
N GLN A 206 -7.96 19.87 3.24
CA GLN A 206 -8.28 20.36 1.90
C GLN A 206 -9.79 20.23 1.73
N THR A 207 -10.49 21.35 1.73
CA THR A 207 -11.95 21.35 1.65
C THR A 207 -12.44 20.75 0.34
N PRO A 208 -13.66 20.21 0.30
CA PRO A 208 -14.23 19.71 -0.96
C PRO A 208 -14.23 20.75 -2.08
N GLU A 209 -14.52 22.00 -1.74
CA GLU A 209 -14.54 23.12 -2.68
C GLU A 209 -13.15 23.40 -3.24
N GLU A 210 -12.15 23.55 -2.39
CA GLU A 210 -10.74 23.74 -2.79
C GLU A 210 -10.23 22.62 -3.69
N LEU A 211 -10.61 21.36 -3.38
CA LEU A 211 -10.23 20.19 -4.18
C LEU A 211 -10.87 20.26 -5.57
N GLY A 212 -12.16 20.60 -5.65
CA GLY A 212 -12.90 20.75 -6.91
C GLY A 212 -12.35 21.88 -7.77
N GLU A 213 -12.08 23.05 -7.18
CA GLU A 213 -11.51 24.21 -7.87
C GLU A 213 -10.08 23.94 -8.38
N LYS A 214 -9.26 23.27 -7.57
CA LYS A 214 -7.87 22.91 -7.90
C LYS A 214 -7.79 22.08 -9.19
N VAL A 215 -8.61 21.03 -9.29
CA VAL A 215 -8.60 20.18 -10.50
C VAL A 215 -9.18 20.90 -11.71
N ALA A 216 -10.23 21.69 -11.52
CA ALA A 216 -10.81 22.50 -12.59
C ALA A 216 -9.83 23.55 -13.14
N LYS A 217 -9.16 24.28 -12.25
CA LYS A 217 -8.14 25.27 -12.60
C LYS A 217 -7.05 24.66 -13.45
N ARG A 218 -6.45 23.54 -13.02
CA ARG A 218 -5.40 22.85 -13.79
C ARG A 218 -5.89 22.35 -15.14
N ALA A 219 -7.12 21.82 -15.24
CA ALA A 219 -7.68 21.41 -16.53
C ALA A 219 -7.85 22.60 -17.48
N ILE A 220 -8.27 23.76 -16.96
CA ILE A 220 -8.40 25.00 -17.75
C ILE A 220 -7.04 25.54 -18.20
N GLU A 221 -6.04 25.57 -17.34
CA GLU A 221 -4.69 26.02 -17.65
C GLU A 221 -4.07 25.21 -18.80
N GLN A 222 -4.28 23.89 -18.78
CA GLN A 222 -3.79 22.98 -19.83
C GLN A 222 -4.41 23.25 -21.22
N LEU A 223 -5.59 23.88 -21.32
CA LEU A 223 -6.19 24.25 -22.62
C LEU A 223 -5.32 25.21 -23.43
N SER A 224 -4.46 25.96 -22.78
CA SER A 224 -3.53 26.90 -23.40
C SER A 224 -2.09 26.39 -23.47
N ALA A 225 -1.85 25.16 -23.00
CA ALA A 225 -0.52 24.56 -23.01
C ALA A 225 -0.02 24.33 -24.43
N LYS A 226 1.24 24.69 -24.66
CA LYS A 226 1.90 24.47 -25.95
C LYS A 226 2.61 23.10 -25.94
N PRO A 227 2.62 22.37 -27.07
CA PRO A 227 3.42 21.16 -27.18
C PRO A 227 4.90 21.46 -26.92
N ILE A 228 5.55 20.65 -26.11
CA ILE A 228 7.00 20.74 -25.88
C ILE A 228 7.70 20.08 -27.07
N LYS A 229 8.72 20.76 -27.62
CA LYS A 229 9.60 20.14 -28.61
C LYS A 229 10.46 19.05 -27.97
N GLY A 230 10.62 17.92 -28.66
CA GLY A 230 11.54 16.88 -28.20
C GLY A 230 12.98 17.40 -28.14
N GLY A 231 13.75 16.92 -27.16
CA GLY A 231 15.14 17.34 -26.98
C GLY A 231 15.66 17.00 -25.58
N THR A 232 16.89 17.39 -25.30
CA THR A 232 17.51 17.31 -23.97
C THR A 232 17.45 18.69 -23.34
N PHE A 233 16.85 18.77 -22.16
CA PHE A 233 16.67 20.03 -21.44
C PHE A 233 17.04 19.86 -19.96
N PRO A 234 17.57 20.90 -19.30
CA PRO A 234 17.52 20.96 -17.84
C PRO A 234 16.05 21.07 -17.38
N VAL A 235 15.68 20.30 -16.36
CA VAL A 235 14.31 20.27 -15.86
C VAL A 235 14.28 20.42 -14.34
N VAL A 236 13.31 21.14 -13.82
CA VAL A 236 12.94 21.16 -12.40
C VAL A 236 11.70 20.27 -12.24
N LEU A 237 11.83 19.23 -11.42
CA LEU A 237 10.74 18.29 -11.15
C LEU A 237 10.05 18.68 -9.84
N GLY A 238 8.75 18.88 -9.87
CA GLY A 238 7.95 19.07 -8.66
C GLY A 238 7.93 17.83 -7.76
N PRO A 239 7.66 17.97 -6.43
CA PRO A 239 7.73 16.87 -5.46
C PRO A 239 6.91 15.64 -5.85
N ASN A 240 5.70 15.82 -6.39
CA ASN A 240 4.85 14.70 -6.82
C ASN A 240 5.48 13.89 -7.96
N VAL A 241 6.12 14.57 -8.93
CA VAL A 241 6.80 13.90 -10.04
C VAL A 241 8.05 13.19 -9.55
N VAL A 242 8.81 13.81 -8.64
CA VAL A 242 9.97 13.16 -8.00
C VAL A 242 9.53 11.93 -7.21
N GLY A 243 8.43 12.00 -6.46
CA GLY A 243 7.88 10.86 -5.73
C GLY A 243 7.56 9.67 -6.64
N VAL A 244 6.86 9.92 -7.77
CA VAL A 244 6.58 8.88 -8.77
C VAL A 244 7.87 8.37 -9.41
N PHE A 245 8.79 9.27 -9.76
CA PHE A 245 10.08 8.88 -10.36
C PHE A 245 10.89 7.96 -9.42
N VAL A 246 10.98 8.30 -8.13
CA VAL A 246 11.67 7.46 -7.13
C VAL A 246 10.99 6.11 -7.00
N HIS A 247 9.64 6.08 -6.99
CA HIS A 247 8.85 4.85 -6.91
C HIS A 247 9.15 3.92 -8.10
N GLU A 248 9.00 4.41 -9.32
CA GLU A 248 9.11 3.60 -10.54
C GLU A 248 10.55 3.27 -10.92
N ALA A 249 11.45 4.26 -10.88
CA ALA A 249 12.82 4.08 -11.32
C ALA A 249 13.71 3.36 -10.29
N PHE A 250 13.34 3.39 -9.01
CA PHE A 250 14.16 2.86 -7.93
C PHE A 250 13.43 1.95 -6.97
N GLY A 251 12.26 2.35 -6.51
CA GLY A 251 11.52 1.64 -5.49
C GLY A 251 11.26 0.19 -5.87
N HIS A 252 10.70 -0.07 -7.04
CA HIS A 252 10.48 -1.42 -7.53
C HIS A 252 11.78 -2.21 -7.76
N LEU A 253 12.84 -1.56 -8.21
CA LEU A 253 14.13 -2.24 -8.38
C LEU A 253 14.79 -2.59 -7.04
N ALA A 254 14.41 -1.92 -5.95
CA ALA A 254 14.89 -2.18 -4.60
C ALA A 254 14.08 -3.28 -3.86
N GLU A 255 13.03 -3.83 -4.44
CA GLU A 255 12.34 -5.01 -3.95
C GLU A 255 13.25 -6.23 -4.14
N ALA A 256 13.67 -6.88 -3.04
CA ALA A 256 14.73 -7.89 -3.06
C ALA A 256 14.34 -9.18 -3.80
N ASP A 257 13.06 -9.49 -3.95
CA ASP A 257 12.56 -10.62 -4.78
C ASP A 257 12.79 -10.35 -6.28
N LEU A 258 12.59 -9.10 -6.74
CA LEU A 258 12.95 -8.68 -8.09
C LEU A 258 14.47 -8.67 -8.28
N ALA A 259 15.22 -8.25 -7.27
CA ALA A 259 16.68 -8.30 -7.27
C ALA A 259 17.22 -9.73 -7.44
N LEU A 260 16.61 -10.72 -6.77
CA LEU A 260 16.95 -12.15 -6.92
C LEU A 260 16.60 -12.69 -8.33
N SER A 261 15.63 -12.10 -9.00
CA SER A 261 15.23 -12.47 -10.36
C SER A 261 16.13 -11.84 -11.45
N GLY A 262 17.24 -11.23 -11.08
CA GLY A 262 18.18 -10.59 -12.00
C GLY A 262 18.05 -9.06 -12.09
N GLY A 263 17.39 -8.46 -11.12
CA GLY A 263 17.25 -6.99 -11.03
C GLY A 263 18.60 -6.28 -10.92
N VAL A 264 18.71 -5.15 -11.60
CA VAL A 264 19.94 -4.36 -11.76
C VAL A 264 20.54 -3.89 -10.42
N LEU A 265 19.71 -3.61 -9.39
CA LEU A 265 20.23 -3.05 -8.14
C LEU A 265 21.03 -4.04 -7.30
N ALA A 266 20.69 -5.34 -7.32
CA ALA A 266 21.46 -6.33 -6.56
C ALA A 266 22.93 -6.38 -6.96
N SER A 267 23.22 -6.28 -8.25
CA SER A 267 24.59 -6.26 -8.80
C SER A 267 25.33 -4.94 -8.59
N ASN A 268 24.61 -3.90 -8.15
CA ASN A 268 25.15 -2.56 -7.92
C ASN A 268 25.18 -2.15 -6.44
N MET A 269 24.97 -3.09 -5.51
CA MET A 269 25.14 -2.83 -4.07
C MET A 269 26.52 -2.24 -3.78
N GLY A 270 26.56 -1.14 -3.05
CA GLY A 270 27.77 -0.38 -2.71
C GLY A 270 28.39 0.41 -3.86
N LYS A 271 27.78 0.43 -5.06
CA LYS A 271 28.28 1.21 -6.18
C LYS A 271 27.54 2.54 -6.31
N LYS A 272 28.25 3.54 -6.77
CA LYS A 272 27.71 4.87 -7.10
C LYS A 272 26.97 4.81 -8.44
N ILE A 273 25.72 5.19 -8.43
CA ILE A 273 24.82 5.16 -9.60
C ILE A 273 24.12 6.50 -9.83
N GLY A 274 24.29 7.45 -8.92
CA GLY A 274 23.69 8.77 -8.98
C GLY A 274 24.58 9.87 -8.44
N SER A 275 24.06 11.08 -8.40
CA SER A 275 24.70 12.24 -7.78
C SER A 275 24.80 12.07 -6.26
N ASP A 276 25.82 12.70 -5.64
CA ASP A 276 25.98 12.79 -4.18
C ASP A 276 24.84 13.52 -3.50
N LEU A 277 24.01 14.23 -4.26
CA LEU A 277 22.83 14.92 -3.77
C LEU A 277 21.62 13.98 -3.57
N VAL A 278 21.70 12.74 -4.05
CA VAL A 278 20.58 11.81 -4.09
C VAL A 278 20.63 10.85 -2.92
N THR A 279 19.66 10.97 -2.02
CA THR A 279 19.42 10.03 -0.92
C THR A 279 17.95 9.62 -0.92
N PHE A 280 17.66 8.30 -0.94
CA PHE A 280 16.31 7.74 -0.99
C PHE A 280 16.03 6.85 0.19
N TYR A 281 14.81 6.95 0.69
CA TYR A 281 14.27 6.07 1.73
C TYR A 281 12.96 5.44 1.30
N ASP A 282 12.68 4.26 1.88
CA ASP A 282 11.33 3.73 2.02
C ASP A 282 10.99 3.73 3.52
N ASP A 283 9.91 4.41 3.91
CA ASP A 283 9.62 4.67 5.32
C ASP A 283 8.17 4.33 5.68
N GLY A 284 7.98 3.24 6.41
CA GLY A 284 6.66 2.81 6.91
C GLY A 284 6.22 3.52 8.21
N THR A 285 7.04 4.44 8.76
CA THR A 285 6.82 5.08 10.07
C THR A 285 6.21 6.48 9.99
N ILE A 286 6.00 7.02 8.77
CA ILE A 286 5.46 8.38 8.56
C ILE A 286 3.96 8.38 8.90
N GLU A 287 3.62 8.87 10.10
CA GLU A 287 2.26 8.85 10.64
C GLU A 287 1.25 9.54 9.70
N GLY A 288 0.11 8.88 9.50
CA GLY A 288 -0.97 9.38 8.63
C GLY A 288 -0.73 9.21 7.13
N SER A 289 0.47 8.82 6.69
CA SER A 289 0.75 8.52 5.29
C SER A 289 0.05 7.23 4.84
N PHE A 290 -0.32 7.16 3.56
CA PHE A 290 -1.09 6.03 3.02
C PHE A 290 -0.35 4.68 3.10
N GLY A 291 0.98 4.68 3.06
CA GLY A 291 1.84 3.50 3.21
C GLY A 291 2.29 3.19 4.64
N ALA A 292 1.89 3.99 5.65
CA ALA A 292 2.37 3.84 7.02
C ALA A 292 1.60 2.76 7.80
N PHE A 293 2.33 1.77 8.30
CA PHE A 293 1.82 0.72 9.20
C PHE A 293 2.92 0.31 10.17
N LYS A 294 2.54 -0.01 11.40
CA LYS A 294 3.49 -0.41 12.44
C LYS A 294 4.13 -1.78 12.14
N TYR A 295 3.39 -2.69 11.56
CA TYR A 295 3.85 -4.05 11.20
C TYR A 295 3.45 -4.38 9.77
N ASP A 296 4.26 -5.18 9.11
CA ASP A 296 3.95 -5.77 7.81
C ASP A 296 3.07 -7.03 7.94
N ASP A 297 2.78 -7.67 6.82
CA ASP A 297 1.93 -8.85 6.77
C ASP A 297 2.68 -10.18 7.09
N GLU A 298 3.97 -10.10 7.48
CA GLU A 298 4.75 -11.17 8.11
C GLU A 298 4.99 -10.90 9.62
N GLY A 299 4.38 -9.85 10.17
CA GLY A 299 4.50 -9.44 11.56
C GLY A 299 5.81 -8.73 11.90
N VAL A 300 6.57 -8.32 10.92
CA VAL A 300 7.82 -7.56 11.07
C VAL A 300 7.51 -6.08 11.26
N GLN A 301 8.16 -5.44 12.24
CA GLN A 301 8.00 -4.01 12.45
C GLN A 301 8.55 -3.23 11.26
N THR A 302 7.77 -2.28 10.74
CA THR A 302 8.21 -1.40 9.66
C THR A 302 9.23 -0.39 10.16
N GLN A 303 10.09 0.08 9.26
CA GLN A 303 11.18 1.00 9.59
C GLN A 303 11.42 2.00 8.45
N LYS A 304 12.28 2.96 8.69
CA LYS A 304 12.86 3.82 7.67
C LYS A 304 14.06 3.10 7.05
N THR A 305 13.88 2.56 5.86
CA THR A 305 14.89 1.80 5.12
C THR A 305 15.64 2.71 4.16
N LEU A 306 16.96 2.81 4.32
CA LEU A 306 17.83 3.55 3.42
C LEU A 306 18.10 2.72 2.16
N LEU A 307 17.69 3.21 1.01
CA LEU A 307 17.86 2.54 -0.29
C LEU A 307 19.07 3.07 -1.06
N ILE A 308 19.24 4.39 -1.07
CA ILE A 308 20.37 5.08 -1.70
C ILE A 308 20.90 6.13 -0.73
N LYS A 309 22.21 6.19 -0.58
CA LYS A 309 22.89 7.21 0.21
C LYS A 309 23.92 7.92 -0.67
N ASP A 310 23.75 9.24 -0.83
CA ASP A 310 24.70 10.08 -1.58
C ASP A 310 25.06 9.48 -2.95
N GLY A 311 24.04 8.99 -3.67
CA GLY A 311 24.15 8.34 -4.97
C GLY A 311 24.64 6.90 -4.97
N VAL A 312 24.93 6.32 -3.81
CA VAL A 312 25.42 4.93 -3.66
C VAL A 312 24.27 4.01 -3.25
N VAL A 313 24.13 2.85 -3.89
CA VAL A 313 23.14 1.83 -3.50
C VAL A 313 23.48 1.28 -2.13
N ALA A 314 22.62 1.55 -1.14
CA ALA A 314 22.85 1.26 0.27
C ALA A 314 22.07 0.06 0.80
N GLY A 315 20.88 -0.23 0.25
CA GLY A 315 20.03 -1.30 0.75
C GLY A 315 18.92 -1.69 -0.22
N LEU A 316 18.22 -2.76 0.14
CA LEU A 316 17.03 -3.27 -0.52
C LEU A 316 15.90 -3.42 0.51
N MET A 317 14.68 -3.55 0.03
CA MET A 317 13.53 -3.91 0.87
C MET A 317 13.39 -5.43 0.94
N HIS A 318 13.18 -5.96 2.13
CA HIS A 318 13.19 -7.39 2.38
C HIS A 318 11.95 -7.87 3.12
N ASN A 319 11.43 -9.04 2.72
CA ASN A 319 10.63 -9.92 3.56
C ASN A 319 11.55 -10.92 4.29
N ARG A 320 11.02 -11.82 5.11
CA ARG A 320 11.80 -12.79 5.88
C ARG A 320 12.56 -13.80 5.01
N ASP A 321 12.04 -14.20 3.84
CA ASP A 321 12.71 -15.12 2.92
C ASP A 321 13.93 -14.46 2.25
N THR A 322 13.73 -13.27 1.67
CA THR A 322 14.84 -12.56 1.01
C THR A 322 15.88 -12.06 2.02
N ALA A 323 15.46 -11.64 3.21
CA ALA A 323 16.38 -11.25 4.28
C ALA A 323 17.33 -12.41 4.64
N GLN A 324 16.82 -13.62 4.76
CA GLN A 324 17.64 -14.82 4.99
C GLN A 324 18.61 -15.09 3.84
N LYS A 325 18.17 -14.93 2.59
CA LYS A 325 19.03 -15.17 1.40
C LYS A 325 20.15 -14.15 1.29
N PHE A 326 19.91 -12.90 1.67
CA PHE A 326 20.91 -11.82 1.66
C PHE A 326 21.69 -11.71 2.97
N ASN A 327 21.35 -12.50 3.98
CA ASN A 327 21.94 -12.46 5.33
C ASN A 327 21.85 -11.06 5.97
N VAL A 328 20.66 -10.49 5.93
CA VAL A 328 20.29 -9.18 6.51
C VAL A 328 19.01 -9.30 7.32
N GLU A 329 18.67 -8.26 8.10
CA GLU A 329 17.40 -8.18 8.79
C GLU A 329 16.23 -7.87 7.82
N PRO A 330 15.02 -8.41 8.07
CA PRO A 330 13.84 -8.04 7.30
C PRO A 330 13.44 -6.57 7.56
N THR A 331 12.92 -5.89 6.54
CA THR A 331 12.68 -4.44 6.59
C THR A 331 11.23 -4.04 6.89
N GLY A 332 10.33 -5.01 7.03
CA GLY A 332 8.92 -4.73 7.29
C GLY A 332 8.14 -4.31 6.03
N ASN A 333 8.54 -4.86 4.89
CA ASN A 333 7.98 -4.53 3.59
C ASN A 333 7.07 -5.63 2.99
N ALA A 334 6.86 -6.75 3.68
CA ALA A 334 5.94 -7.79 3.23
C ALA A 334 4.50 -7.27 3.27
N ARG A 335 3.81 -7.22 2.14
CA ARG A 335 2.44 -6.73 2.04
C ARG A 335 1.61 -7.58 1.09
N ALA A 336 0.43 -7.96 1.53
CA ALA A 336 -0.61 -8.55 0.71
C ALA A 336 -1.69 -7.50 0.40
N GLU A 337 -2.29 -7.58 -0.77
CA GLU A 337 -3.42 -6.74 -1.14
C GLU A 337 -4.62 -7.01 -0.21
N ASP A 338 -4.91 -8.28 0.02
CA ASP A 338 -5.93 -8.72 0.97
C ASP A 338 -5.63 -10.18 1.45
N PHE A 339 -6.59 -10.82 2.14
CA PHE A 339 -6.42 -12.18 2.64
C PHE A 339 -6.36 -13.26 1.56
N ARG A 340 -6.72 -12.97 0.30
CA ARG A 340 -6.78 -13.95 -0.80
C ARG A 340 -5.43 -14.19 -1.47
N VAL A 341 -4.43 -13.35 -1.17
CA VAL A 341 -3.10 -13.41 -1.80
C VAL A 341 -1.99 -13.48 -0.77
N GLU A 342 -0.86 -14.05 -1.17
CA GLU A 342 0.35 -14.07 -0.36
C GLU A 342 0.98 -12.67 -0.25
N PRO A 343 1.65 -12.35 0.87
CA PRO A 343 2.43 -11.13 0.97
C PRO A 343 3.67 -11.21 0.07
N ILE A 344 3.92 -10.11 -0.62
CA ILE A 344 5.13 -9.88 -1.44
C ILE A 344 5.81 -8.61 -0.96
N ILE A 345 7.06 -8.39 -1.35
CA ILE A 345 7.76 -7.16 -0.99
C ILE A 345 7.09 -5.98 -1.71
N ARG A 346 6.78 -4.92 -0.97
CA ARG A 346 6.18 -3.68 -1.48
C ARG A 346 6.71 -2.47 -0.72
N MET A 347 6.86 -1.39 -1.45
CA MET A 347 7.16 -0.07 -0.89
C MET A 347 6.11 0.37 0.12
N ARG A 348 6.52 1.18 1.09
CA ARG A 348 5.70 1.91 2.05
C ARG A 348 5.52 3.36 1.60
N CYS A 349 6.38 4.24 2.03
CA CYS A 349 6.41 5.64 1.60
C CYS A 349 7.81 5.93 1.07
N THR A 350 7.99 5.82 -0.23
CA THR A 350 9.28 6.08 -0.89
C THR A 350 9.42 7.57 -1.16
N TYR A 351 10.55 8.15 -0.78
CA TYR A 351 10.82 9.56 -1.03
C TYR A 351 12.31 9.86 -1.18
N MET A 352 12.61 10.95 -1.88
CA MET A 352 13.92 11.57 -1.91
C MET A 352 14.06 12.52 -0.72
N GLU A 353 15.17 12.43 0.01
CA GLU A 353 15.46 13.34 1.10
C GLU A 353 15.68 14.77 0.59
N PRO A 354 15.00 15.79 1.16
CA PRO A 354 15.25 17.18 0.78
C PRO A 354 16.67 17.60 1.20
N LYS A 355 17.28 18.48 0.42
CA LYS A 355 18.54 19.15 0.73
C LYS A 355 18.26 20.65 1.00
N ASP A 356 19.21 21.51 0.76
CA ASP A 356 19.26 22.88 1.26
C ASP A 356 18.38 23.90 0.50
N HIS A 357 17.88 23.54 -0.71
CA HIS A 357 17.08 24.43 -1.52
C HIS A 357 15.59 24.33 -1.21
N SER A 358 14.91 25.46 -1.08
CA SER A 358 13.44 25.52 -1.08
C SER A 358 12.88 25.32 -2.50
N PHE A 359 11.57 25.10 -2.58
CA PHE A 359 10.90 24.96 -3.89
C PHE A 359 10.98 26.25 -4.71
N GLU A 360 10.94 27.41 -4.05
CA GLU A 360 10.98 28.74 -4.67
C GLU A 360 12.38 29.09 -5.19
N GLU A 361 13.44 28.48 -4.68
CA GLU A 361 14.82 28.67 -5.12
C GLU A 361 15.19 27.84 -6.37
N LEU A 362 14.39 26.81 -6.67
CA LEU A 362 14.57 25.94 -7.83
C LEU A 362 13.80 26.45 -9.04
#